data_a34f2e40cea9b19758b5dcab07f0757d
#
_entry.id   a34f2e40cea9b19758b5dcab07f0757d
#
_cell.length_a   1.000
_cell.length_b   1.000
_cell.length_c   1.000
_cell.angle_alpha   90.00
_cell.angle_beta   90.00
_cell.angle_gamma   90.00
#
_symmetry.space_group_name_H-M   'P 1'
#
loop_
_entity.id
_entity.type
_entity.pdbx_description
1 polymer ?
#
loop_
_entity_poly.entity_id
_entity_poly.type
_entity_poly.pdbx_seq_one_letter_code
_entity_poly.pdbx_strand_id
1 'polypeptide(L)'
;CCCVRVDKLSEGEAKALRLLDNKLNESEWDNELLSVELDELDALDLGDICIDWDIASDQEPDEDDGSYYGDAREKTVNGYNLHDYDVSRVSGFYQMPVLRRVNHIPKNIIGFNYVLTAKNTDAGVHFYLDDYQFERIWNSPQKYIAKLKAFDCVFTPDFSLYADMPMAMKIWNIYRSRLIGQMMQDAGITVIPTL
;
A
#
# COMPACT_ATOMS: atom_id res chain seq x y z
N CYS A 1 16.96 5.59 4.46
CA CYS A 1 16.63 6.16 5.78
C CYS A 1 16.73 7.67 5.70
N CYS A 2 15.63 8.39 5.86
CA CYS A 2 15.66 9.82 6.08
C CYS A 2 16.04 10.06 7.54
N CYS A 3 17.29 10.46 7.80
CA CYS A 3 17.71 10.86 9.13
C CYS A 3 17.28 12.30 9.37
N VAL A 4 16.37 12.52 10.32
CA VAL A 4 16.08 13.84 10.84
C VAL A 4 17.05 14.12 11.97
N ARG A 5 17.90 15.14 11.82
CA ARG A 5 18.80 15.56 12.88
C ARG A 5 18.06 16.46 13.87
N VAL A 6 18.01 16.05 15.13
CA VAL A 6 17.37 16.81 16.21
C VAL A 6 18.47 17.28 17.17
N ASP A 7 18.83 18.56 17.08
CA ASP A 7 20.05 19.11 17.70
C ASP A 7 19.92 19.54 19.17
N LYS A 8 18.80 19.27 19.87
CA LYS A 8 18.56 19.84 21.23
C LYS A 8 17.81 18.92 22.19
N LEU A 9 17.85 17.60 21.98
CA LEU A 9 17.23 16.67 22.92
C LEU A 9 18.18 16.34 24.06
N SER A 10 17.64 16.25 25.28
CA SER A 10 18.30 15.60 26.40
C SER A 10 18.45 14.09 26.11
N GLU A 11 19.30 13.42 26.87
CA GLU A 11 19.52 11.97 26.69
C GLU A 11 18.23 11.17 26.90
N GLY A 12 17.38 11.57 27.86
CA GLY A 12 16.07 10.97 28.11
C GLY A 12 15.09 11.16 26.95
N GLU A 13 14.98 12.40 26.44
CA GLU A 13 14.13 12.66 25.28
C GLU A 13 14.59 11.90 24.03
N ALA A 14 15.89 11.71 23.85
CA ALA A 14 16.43 10.92 22.74
C ALA A 14 16.13 9.42 22.90
N LYS A 15 16.10 8.88 24.14
CA LYS A 15 15.66 7.51 24.41
C LYS A 15 14.16 7.35 24.13
N ALA A 16 13.33 8.25 24.67
CA ALA A 16 11.89 8.24 24.44
C ALA A 16 11.54 8.28 22.95
N LEU A 17 12.23 9.14 22.18
CA LEU A 17 12.01 9.23 20.74
C LEU A 17 12.38 7.93 20.00
N ARG A 18 13.44 7.23 20.42
CA ARG A 18 13.83 5.93 19.84
C ARG A 18 12.80 4.84 20.12
N LEU A 19 12.29 4.79 21.33
CA LEU A 19 11.25 3.84 21.71
C LEU A 19 9.96 4.10 20.92
N LEU A 20 9.59 5.38 20.78
CA LEU A 20 8.43 5.79 20.01
C LEU A 20 8.56 5.41 18.53
N ASP A 21 9.74 5.65 17.92
CA ASP A 21 10.01 5.29 16.53
C ASP A 21 9.92 3.77 16.28
N ASN A 22 10.46 2.98 17.20
CA ASN A 22 10.34 1.52 17.15
C ASN A 22 8.89 1.05 17.32
N LYS A 23 8.13 1.63 18.27
CA LYS A 23 6.70 1.31 18.46
C LYS A 23 5.89 1.59 17.21
N LEU A 24 6.15 2.71 16.54
CA LEU A 24 5.48 3.08 15.29
C LEU A 24 5.85 2.18 14.10
N ASN A 25 7.04 1.57 14.12
CA ASN A 25 7.52 0.69 13.06
C ASN A 25 7.22 -0.80 13.30
N GLU A 26 6.46 -1.14 14.36
CA GLU A 26 6.04 -2.51 14.71
C GLU A 26 7.21 -3.52 14.73
N SER A 27 8.35 -3.13 15.30
CA SER A 27 9.47 -4.04 15.49
C SER A 27 9.21 -4.97 16.69
N GLU A 28 9.68 -6.22 16.62
CA GLU A 28 9.66 -7.11 17.79
C GLU A 28 10.43 -6.49 18.95
N TRP A 29 9.82 -6.50 20.15
CA TRP A 29 10.41 -5.96 21.36
C TRP A 29 11.02 -7.05 22.21
N ASP A 30 12.20 -6.80 22.73
CA ASP A 30 12.72 -7.52 23.88
C ASP A 30 12.05 -6.92 25.14
N ASN A 31 11.07 -7.62 25.68
CA ASN A 31 10.25 -7.11 26.79
C ASN A 31 11.06 -6.88 28.07
N GLU A 32 12.16 -7.62 28.30
CA GLU A 32 13.02 -7.42 29.47
C GLU A 32 13.80 -6.10 29.33
N LEU A 33 14.35 -5.82 28.15
CA LEU A 33 15.06 -4.56 27.90
C LEU A 33 14.09 -3.38 27.84
N LEU A 34 12.90 -3.57 27.30
CA LEU A 34 11.87 -2.54 27.22
C LEU A 34 11.40 -2.10 28.59
N SER A 35 11.16 -3.03 29.51
CA SER A 35 10.74 -2.69 30.89
C SER A 35 11.79 -1.86 31.63
N VAL A 36 13.08 -2.20 31.48
CA VAL A 36 14.17 -1.43 32.08
C VAL A 36 14.27 -0.01 31.53
N GLU A 37 14.11 0.14 30.20
CA GLU A 37 14.15 1.46 29.56
C GLU A 37 12.92 2.32 29.92
N LEU A 38 11.76 1.72 30.12
CA LEU A 38 10.54 2.41 30.54
C LEU A 38 10.63 2.87 32.02
N ASP A 39 11.18 2.04 32.92
CA ASP A 39 11.41 2.40 34.31
C ASP A 39 12.37 3.62 34.43
N GLU A 40 13.36 3.70 33.53
CA GLU A 40 14.25 4.88 33.47
C GLU A 40 13.54 6.13 32.94
N LEU A 41 12.54 5.96 32.07
CA LEU A 41 11.74 7.06 31.51
C LEU A 41 10.68 7.58 32.49
N ASP A 42 10.06 6.73 33.32
CA ASP A 42 9.12 7.13 34.37
C ASP A 42 9.74 8.07 35.39
N ALA A 43 11.06 7.99 35.57
CA ALA A 43 11.80 8.92 36.41
C ALA A 43 12.00 10.31 35.78
N LEU A 44 11.70 10.44 34.49
CA LEU A 44 11.76 11.68 33.73
C LEU A 44 10.33 12.16 33.49
N ASP A 45 9.89 13.20 34.17
CA ASP A 45 8.56 13.80 33.99
C ASP A 45 8.41 14.31 32.53
N LEU A 46 8.04 13.41 31.63
CA LEU A 46 7.96 13.68 30.18
C LEU A 46 6.59 14.26 29.76
N GLY A 47 5.76 14.66 30.71
CA GLY A 47 4.44 15.24 30.43
C GLY A 47 3.48 14.26 29.76
N ASP A 48 2.44 14.78 29.11
CA ASP A 48 1.30 14.01 28.58
C ASP A 48 1.60 13.07 27.38
N ILE A 49 2.74 12.39 27.33
CA ILE A 49 2.98 11.34 26.33
C ILE A 49 2.31 10.05 26.83
N CYS A 50 1.00 9.98 26.69
CA CYS A 50 0.24 8.74 26.92
C CYS A 50 0.48 7.77 25.77
N ILE A 51 1.48 6.90 25.91
CA ILE A 51 1.62 5.70 25.08
C ILE A 51 1.16 4.53 25.94
N ASP A 52 0.11 3.86 25.51
CA ASP A 52 -0.33 2.61 26.11
C ASP A 52 0.67 1.52 25.70
N TRP A 53 1.61 1.24 26.61
CA TRP A 53 2.54 0.14 26.48
C TRP A 53 1.87 -1.08 27.06
N ASP A 54 1.20 -1.89 26.24
CA ASP A 54 0.60 -3.15 26.66
C ASP A 54 1.73 -4.15 26.99
N ILE A 55 2.42 -3.92 28.13
CA ILE A 55 3.41 -4.84 28.68
C ILE A 55 2.62 -5.90 29.41
N ALA A 56 2.49 -7.07 28.82
CA ALA A 56 1.91 -8.23 29.47
C ALA A 56 2.71 -8.52 30.74
N SER A 57 2.13 -8.22 31.91
CA SER A 57 2.63 -8.66 33.21
C SER A 57 2.63 -10.18 33.24
N ASP A 58 3.79 -10.81 33.56
CA ASP A 58 4.05 -12.21 33.92
C ASP A 58 2.84 -13.17 33.93
N GLN A 59 2.14 -13.28 32.82
CA GLN A 59 1.30 -14.43 32.53
C GLN A 59 2.17 -15.38 31.69
N GLU A 60 2.26 -16.64 32.14
CA GLU A 60 2.89 -17.70 31.35
C GLU A 60 2.40 -17.60 29.90
N PRO A 61 3.28 -17.77 28.90
CA PRO A 61 2.86 -17.63 27.51
C PRO A 61 1.71 -18.59 27.26
N ASP A 62 0.50 -18.05 27.13
CA ASP A 62 -0.58 -18.76 26.51
C ASP A 62 -0.05 -19.25 25.16
N GLU A 63 -0.26 -20.52 24.87
CA GLU A 63 0.20 -21.15 23.63
C GLU A 63 -0.11 -20.21 22.46
N ASP A 64 0.95 -19.71 21.83
CA ASP A 64 0.91 -18.79 20.68
C ASP A 64 -0.09 -19.33 19.64
N ASP A 65 -1.29 -18.78 19.62
CA ASP A 65 -2.29 -19.17 18.62
C ASP A 65 -1.99 -18.59 17.23
N GLY A 66 -0.88 -17.87 17.05
CA GLY A 66 -0.43 -17.32 15.77
C GLY A 66 -1.39 -16.30 15.14
N SER A 67 -2.50 -15.95 15.82
CA SER A 67 -3.59 -15.19 15.21
C SER A 67 -3.28 -13.70 15.10
N TYR A 68 -2.55 -13.14 16.06
CA TYR A 68 -2.28 -11.70 16.11
C TYR A 68 -1.32 -11.23 14.99
N TYR A 69 -0.23 -11.96 14.80
CA TYR A 69 0.72 -11.64 13.70
C TYR A 69 0.16 -11.97 12.33
N GLY A 70 -0.67 -13.00 12.22
CA GLY A 70 -1.37 -13.38 11.00
C GLY A 70 -2.26 -12.26 10.49
N ASP A 71 -3.06 -11.64 11.35
CA ASP A 71 -4.00 -10.58 10.97
C ASP A 71 -3.30 -9.27 10.54
N ALA A 72 -2.25 -8.85 11.23
CA ALA A 72 -1.47 -7.66 10.88
C ALA A 72 -0.77 -7.82 9.52
N ARG A 73 -0.11 -8.96 9.28
CA ARG A 73 0.52 -9.28 7.99
C ARG A 73 -0.50 -9.36 6.88
N GLU A 74 -1.65 -9.96 7.12
CA GLU A 74 -2.73 -10.08 6.15
C GLU A 74 -3.28 -8.71 5.75
N LYS A 75 -3.47 -7.78 6.69
CA LYS A 75 -3.86 -6.40 6.41
C LYS A 75 -2.86 -5.70 5.50
N THR A 76 -1.56 -5.87 5.75
CA THR A 76 -0.49 -5.30 4.91
C THR A 76 -0.50 -5.93 3.52
N VAL A 77 -0.58 -7.26 3.42
CA VAL A 77 -0.64 -7.99 2.15
C VAL A 77 -1.85 -7.54 1.33
N ASN A 78 -3.01 -7.40 1.95
CA ASN A 78 -4.23 -6.92 1.31
C ASN A 78 -4.12 -5.44 0.89
N GLY A 79 -3.55 -4.56 1.72
CA GLY A 79 -3.38 -3.14 1.43
C GLY A 79 -2.47 -2.86 0.23
N TYR A 80 -1.52 -3.75 -0.04
CA TYR A 80 -0.62 -3.68 -1.20
C TYR A 80 -1.01 -4.60 -2.35
N ASN A 81 -2.14 -5.31 -2.28
CA ASN A 81 -2.62 -6.28 -3.28
C ASN A 81 -1.58 -7.37 -3.60
N LEU A 82 -0.79 -7.80 -2.61
CA LEU A 82 0.30 -8.76 -2.82
C LEU A 82 -0.19 -10.18 -3.13
N HIS A 83 -1.44 -10.52 -2.82
CA HIS A 83 -2.05 -11.79 -3.22
C HIS A 83 -2.18 -11.93 -4.75
N ASP A 84 -2.34 -10.80 -5.44
CA ASP A 84 -2.50 -10.75 -6.88
C ASP A 84 -1.16 -10.57 -7.63
N TYR A 85 -0.04 -10.45 -6.88
CA TYR A 85 1.29 -10.30 -7.46
C TYR A 85 1.89 -11.64 -7.83
N ASP A 86 2.12 -11.85 -9.13
CA ASP A 86 2.69 -13.08 -9.68
C ASP A 86 4.17 -12.87 -10.05
N VAL A 87 5.06 -13.43 -9.22
CA VAL A 87 6.52 -13.37 -9.41
C VAL A 87 6.99 -14.00 -10.73
N SER A 88 6.21 -14.90 -11.33
CA SER A 88 6.54 -15.51 -12.62
C SER A 88 6.26 -14.57 -13.82
N ARG A 89 5.52 -13.50 -13.61
CA ARG A 89 5.04 -12.57 -14.64
C ARG A 89 5.57 -11.16 -14.47
N VAL A 90 6.82 -11.03 -14.05
CA VAL A 90 7.48 -9.75 -13.83
C VAL A 90 8.73 -9.60 -14.69
N SER A 91 9.21 -8.38 -14.86
CA SER A 91 10.41 -8.08 -15.64
C SER A 91 11.25 -6.99 -15.01
N GLY A 92 12.55 -7.05 -15.28
CA GLY A 92 13.55 -6.07 -14.91
C GLY A 92 13.92 -6.10 -13.42
N PHE A 93 14.86 -5.22 -13.05
CA PHE A 93 15.41 -5.12 -11.69
C PHE A 93 14.33 -4.83 -10.64
N TYR A 94 13.33 -4.03 -10.97
CA TYR A 94 12.23 -3.65 -10.09
C TYR A 94 11.07 -4.65 -10.08
N GLN A 95 11.23 -5.81 -10.75
CA GLN A 95 10.20 -6.86 -10.79
C GLN A 95 8.81 -6.31 -11.19
N MET A 96 8.78 -5.47 -12.22
CA MET A 96 7.55 -4.84 -12.70
C MET A 96 6.61 -5.86 -13.34
N PRO A 97 5.31 -5.85 -12.99
CA PRO A 97 4.32 -6.70 -13.62
C PRO A 97 4.28 -6.49 -15.15
N VAL A 98 4.26 -7.59 -15.90
CA VAL A 98 4.26 -7.58 -17.38
C VAL A 98 2.84 -7.75 -17.90
N LEU A 99 2.41 -6.84 -18.74
CA LEU A 99 1.09 -6.89 -19.40
C LEU A 99 1.18 -7.61 -20.74
N ARG A 100 0.15 -8.39 -21.06
CA ARG A 100 0.00 -8.99 -22.38
C ARG A 100 -0.32 -7.89 -23.39
N ARG A 101 0.31 -7.97 -24.55
CA ARG A 101 0.04 -7.05 -25.66
C ARG A 101 -1.40 -7.23 -26.18
N VAL A 102 -2.07 -6.12 -26.40
CA VAL A 102 -3.41 -6.07 -26.98
C VAL A 102 -3.37 -5.22 -28.24
N ASN A 103 -4.10 -5.65 -29.27
CA ASN A 103 -4.27 -4.90 -30.50
C ASN A 103 -5.77 -4.56 -30.66
N HIS A 104 -6.22 -3.59 -29.91
CA HIS A 104 -7.61 -3.13 -29.86
C HIS A 104 -7.66 -1.60 -29.76
N ILE A 105 -8.58 -0.97 -30.47
CA ILE A 105 -8.82 0.47 -30.45
C ILE A 105 -10.32 0.68 -30.22
N PRO A 106 -10.70 1.26 -29.07
CA PRO A 106 -12.10 1.55 -28.79
C PRO A 106 -12.63 2.66 -29.70
N LYS A 107 -13.91 2.57 -30.06
CA LYS A 107 -14.58 3.62 -30.86
C LYS A 107 -14.91 4.85 -30.01
N ASN A 108 -15.24 4.63 -28.75
CA ASN A 108 -15.58 5.67 -27.77
C ASN A 108 -14.76 5.44 -26.52
N ILE A 109 -14.55 6.49 -25.73
CA ILE A 109 -13.89 6.40 -24.43
C ILE A 109 -14.73 7.10 -23.37
N ILE A 110 -14.64 6.63 -22.12
CA ILE A 110 -15.34 7.16 -20.96
C ILE A 110 -14.39 7.18 -19.75
N GLY A 111 -14.49 8.21 -18.92
CA GLY A 111 -13.69 8.31 -17.69
C GLY A 111 -14.12 7.28 -16.62
N PHE A 112 -13.15 6.76 -15.88
CA PHE A 112 -13.40 5.81 -14.79
C PHE A 112 -14.38 6.33 -13.73
N ASN A 113 -14.44 7.64 -13.52
CA ASN A 113 -15.39 8.29 -12.60
C ASN A 113 -16.86 8.02 -12.96
N TYR A 114 -17.16 7.71 -14.23
CA TYR A 114 -18.52 7.42 -14.71
C TYR A 114 -18.87 5.92 -14.76
N VAL A 115 -17.92 5.01 -14.51
CA VAL A 115 -18.12 3.55 -14.65
C VAL A 115 -19.32 3.01 -13.86
N LEU A 116 -19.61 3.59 -12.69
CA LEU A 116 -20.74 3.13 -11.86
C LEU A 116 -22.11 3.62 -12.36
N THR A 117 -22.16 4.67 -13.15
CA THR A 117 -23.40 5.33 -13.63
C THR A 117 -23.62 5.18 -15.14
N ALA A 118 -22.61 4.71 -15.86
CA ALA A 118 -22.68 4.55 -17.31
C ALA A 118 -23.75 3.55 -17.71
N LYS A 119 -24.59 3.95 -18.66
CA LYS A 119 -25.61 3.09 -19.26
C LYS A 119 -25.10 2.39 -20.52
N ASN A 120 -24.16 3.04 -21.24
CA ASN A 120 -23.53 2.47 -22.43
C ASN A 120 -22.13 1.96 -22.07
N THR A 121 -21.88 0.70 -22.32
CA THR A 121 -20.61 0.02 -22.07
C THR A 121 -19.81 -0.25 -23.34
N ASP A 122 -20.31 0.14 -24.53
CA ASP A 122 -19.57 0.05 -25.80
C ASP A 122 -18.54 1.19 -25.91
N ALA A 123 -17.64 1.25 -24.90
CA ALA A 123 -16.61 2.27 -24.77
C ALA A 123 -15.38 1.73 -24.01
N GLY A 124 -14.22 2.26 -24.31
CA GLY A 124 -13.00 2.04 -23.53
C GLY A 124 -12.99 2.92 -22.27
N VAL A 125 -12.70 2.35 -21.13
CA VAL A 125 -12.59 3.11 -19.88
C VAL A 125 -11.16 3.64 -19.71
N HIS A 126 -11.00 4.95 -19.54
CA HIS A 126 -9.71 5.59 -19.32
C HIS A 126 -9.57 6.17 -17.92
N PHE A 127 -8.32 6.37 -17.49
CA PHE A 127 -7.94 6.94 -16.20
C PHE A 127 -7.18 8.28 -16.34
N TYR A 128 -7.36 9.00 -17.47
CA TYR A 128 -6.80 10.34 -17.68
C TYR A 128 -7.56 11.38 -16.82
N LEU A 129 -7.40 11.25 -15.52
CA LEU A 129 -8.08 11.97 -14.44
C LEU A 129 -7.06 12.22 -13.34
N ASP A 130 -7.38 13.09 -12.38
CA ASP A 130 -6.55 13.22 -11.18
C ASP A 130 -6.59 11.94 -10.34
N ASP A 131 -5.45 11.53 -9.78
CA ASP A 131 -5.28 10.26 -9.06
C ASP A 131 -6.37 10.00 -8.02
N TYR A 132 -6.78 11.03 -7.24
CA TYR A 132 -7.80 10.89 -6.19
C TYR A 132 -9.17 10.42 -6.73
N GLN A 133 -9.47 10.64 -8.00
CA GLN A 133 -10.74 10.22 -8.61
C GLN A 133 -10.80 8.71 -8.86
N PHE A 134 -9.64 8.06 -8.99
CA PHE A 134 -9.58 6.63 -9.28
C PHE A 134 -8.71 5.82 -8.29
N GLU A 135 -8.12 6.42 -7.27
CA GLU A 135 -7.36 5.71 -6.22
C GLU A 135 -8.14 4.51 -5.63
N ARG A 136 -9.45 4.62 -5.62
CA ARG A 136 -10.36 3.55 -5.15
C ARG A 136 -10.22 2.21 -5.91
N ILE A 137 -9.66 2.20 -7.15
CA ILE A 137 -9.41 0.93 -7.85
C ILE A 137 -8.24 0.19 -7.21
N TRP A 138 -7.25 0.91 -6.66
CA TRP A 138 -6.16 0.32 -5.89
C TRP A 138 -6.65 -0.25 -4.56
N ASN A 139 -7.51 0.48 -3.86
CA ASN A 139 -8.02 0.12 -2.54
C ASN A 139 -9.05 -1.03 -2.56
N SER A 140 -9.71 -1.25 -3.68
CA SER A 140 -10.75 -2.29 -3.83
C SER A 140 -10.82 -2.83 -5.26
N PRO A 141 -9.74 -3.44 -5.78
CA PRO A 141 -9.63 -3.79 -7.19
C PRO A 141 -10.72 -4.76 -7.64
N GLN A 142 -11.02 -5.80 -6.88
CA GLN A 142 -12.00 -6.83 -7.25
C GLN A 142 -13.39 -6.24 -7.49
N LYS A 143 -13.80 -5.26 -6.66
CA LYS A 143 -15.08 -4.56 -6.79
C LYS A 143 -15.19 -3.81 -8.12
N TYR A 144 -14.15 -3.08 -8.50
CA TYR A 144 -14.16 -2.28 -9.73
C TYR A 144 -13.90 -3.11 -10.97
N ILE A 145 -13.02 -4.10 -10.91
CA ILE A 145 -12.75 -5.04 -11.99
C ILE A 145 -14.05 -5.78 -12.38
N ALA A 146 -14.86 -6.18 -11.41
CA ALA A 146 -16.16 -6.79 -11.68
C ALA A 146 -17.09 -5.89 -12.52
N LYS A 147 -17.04 -4.57 -12.32
CA LYS A 147 -17.80 -3.60 -13.10
C LYS A 147 -17.19 -3.33 -14.47
N LEU A 148 -15.85 -3.27 -14.53
CA LEU A 148 -15.10 -2.99 -15.77
C LEU A 148 -15.25 -4.10 -16.80
N LYS A 149 -15.57 -5.32 -16.40
CA LYS A 149 -15.85 -6.46 -17.34
C LYS A 149 -16.96 -6.19 -18.34
N ALA A 150 -17.86 -5.26 -18.05
CA ALA A 150 -18.96 -4.94 -18.95
C ALA A 150 -18.54 -4.03 -20.13
N PHE A 151 -17.37 -3.39 -20.04
CA PHE A 151 -16.91 -2.42 -21.04
C PHE A 151 -16.11 -3.08 -22.17
N ASP A 152 -16.05 -2.42 -23.31
CA ASP A 152 -15.34 -2.88 -24.51
C ASP A 152 -13.84 -3.14 -24.24
N CYS A 153 -13.18 -2.19 -23.60
CA CYS A 153 -11.80 -2.34 -23.11
C CYS A 153 -11.54 -1.37 -21.95
N VAL A 154 -10.38 -1.53 -21.30
CA VAL A 154 -9.97 -0.68 -20.19
C VAL A 154 -8.51 -0.30 -20.37
N PHE A 155 -8.18 0.97 -20.20
CA PHE A 155 -6.80 1.42 -20.12
C PHE A 155 -6.23 1.10 -18.74
N THR A 156 -4.91 0.96 -18.61
CA THR A 156 -4.32 0.84 -17.27
C THR A 156 -4.48 2.15 -16.48
N PRO A 157 -4.60 2.10 -15.14
CA PRO A 157 -4.64 3.31 -14.33
C PRO A 157 -3.42 4.19 -14.59
N ASP A 158 -3.66 5.46 -14.89
CA ASP A 158 -2.64 6.44 -15.26
C ASP A 158 -2.21 7.27 -14.05
N PHE A 159 -1.61 6.60 -13.05
CA PHE A 159 -1.09 7.27 -11.86
C PHE A 159 -0.02 8.29 -12.23
N SER A 160 -0.09 9.47 -11.61
CA SER A 160 0.74 10.64 -11.93
C SER A 160 2.24 10.36 -11.91
N LEU A 161 2.93 10.82 -12.97
CA LEU A 161 4.37 10.70 -13.18
C LEU A 161 4.98 12.08 -13.45
N TYR A 162 4.88 13.01 -12.50
CA TYR A 162 5.44 14.35 -12.67
C TYR A 162 6.97 14.35 -12.69
N ALA A 163 7.57 15.29 -13.41
CA ALA A 163 9.02 15.36 -13.60
C ALA A 163 9.78 15.55 -12.28
N ASP A 164 9.23 16.30 -11.35
CA ASP A 164 9.76 16.63 -10.03
C ASP A 164 9.49 15.58 -8.93
N MET A 165 8.68 14.55 -9.23
CA MET A 165 8.48 13.44 -8.29
C MET A 165 9.76 12.65 -8.03
N PRO A 166 10.01 12.21 -6.78
CA PRO A 166 11.06 11.26 -6.47
C PRO A 166 10.93 9.97 -7.30
N MET A 167 12.06 9.40 -7.72
CA MET A 167 12.08 8.18 -8.53
C MET A 167 11.30 7.03 -7.88
N ALA A 168 11.41 6.88 -6.56
CA ALA A 168 10.67 5.85 -5.81
C ALA A 168 9.16 5.96 -5.99
N MET A 169 8.61 7.18 -5.99
CA MET A 169 7.17 7.41 -6.23
C MET A 169 6.78 7.07 -7.67
N LYS A 170 7.63 7.42 -8.65
CA LYS A 170 7.39 7.06 -10.05
C LYS A 170 7.37 5.55 -10.24
N ILE A 171 8.35 4.84 -9.66
CA ILE A 171 8.43 3.38 -9.70
C ILE A 171 7.19 2.76 -9.06
N TRP A 172 6.75 3.26 -7.91
CA TRP A 172 5.55 2.81 -7.22
C TRP A 172 4.28 3.02 -8.07
N ASN A 173 4.11 4.19 -8.69
CA ASN A 173 2.96 4.48 -9.54
C ASN A 173 2.91 3.58 -10.80
N ILE A 174 4.07 3.33 -11.44
CA ILE A 174 4.16 2.38 -12.54
C ILE A 174 3.82 0.96 -12.08
N TYR A 175 4.32 0.54 -10.90
CA TYR A 175 4.03 -0.76 -10.33
C TYR A 175 2.52 -0.96 -10.11
N ARG A 176 1.85 0.01 -9.45
CA ARG A 176 0.40 -0.03 -9.21
C ARG A 176 -0.40 -0.13 -10.51
N SER A 177 -0.07 0.70 -11.47
CA SER A 177 -0.69 0.71 -12.80
C SER A 177 -0.63 -0.68 -13.46
N ARG A 178 0.56 -1.29 -13.45
CA ARG A 178 0.79 -2.58 -14.10
C ARG A 178 0.17 -3.74 -13.35
N LEU A 179 0.19 -3.74 -12.01
CA LEU A 179 -0.43 -4.78 -11.21
C LEU A 179 -1.95 -4.80 -11.44
N ILE A 180 -2.61 -3.65 -11.35
CA ILE A 180 -4.05 -3.55 -11.66
C ILE A 180 -4.31 -3.98 -13.12
N GLY A 181 -3.44 -3.61 -14.05
CA GLY A 181 -3.53 -4.06 -15.43
C GLY A 181 -3.48 -5.59 -15.58
N GLN A 182 -2.58 -6.28 -14.86
CA GLN A 182 -2.53 -7.75 -14.83
C GLN A 182 -3.81 -8.34 -14.24
N MET A 183 -4.28 -7.84 -13.10
CA MET A 183 -5.52 -8.30 -12.46
C MET A 183 -6.71 -8.17 -13.41
N MET A 184 -6.82 -7.06 -14.14
CA MET A 184 -7.86 -6.86 -15.15
C MET A 184 -7.73 -7.86 -16.31
N GLN A 185 -6.50 -8.11 -16.81
CA GLN A 185 -6.26 -9.10 -17.86
C GLN A 185 -6.59 -10.53 -17.42
N ASP A 186 -6.31 -10.86 -16.16
CA ASP A 186 -6.62 -12.17 -15.59
C ASP A 186 -8.12 -12.35 -15.37
N ALA A 187 -8.82 -11.27 -15.13
CA ALA A 187 -10.28 -11.24 -15.12
C ALA A 187 -10.93 -11.33 -16.52
N GLY A 188 -10.14 -11.41 -17.61
CA GLY A 188 -10.61 -11.53 -18.98
C GLY A 188 -10.93 -10.20 -19.67
N ILE A 189 -10.51 -9.07 -19.10
CA ILE A 189 -10.71 -7.74 -19.70
C ILE A 189 -9.66 -7.48 -20.78
N THR A 190 -10.06 -6.86 -21.87
CA THR A 190 -9.15 -6.29 -22.88
C THR A 190 -8.48 -5.04 -22.29
N VAL A 191 -7.22 -5.13 -21.89
CA VAL A 191 -6.50 -4.04 -21.23
C VAL A 191 -5.50 -3.38 -22.16
N ILE A 192 -5.60 -2.07 -22.34
CA ILE A 192 -4.69 -1.26 -23.13
C ILE A 192 -3.68 -0.60 -22.18
N PRO A 193 -2.39 -0.94 -22.26
CA PRO A 193 -1.36 -0.28 -21.45
C PRO A 193 -1.21 1.21 -21.81
N THR A 194 -1.12 2.09 -20.83
CA THR A 194 -0.88 3.54 -21.00
C THR A 194 0.60 3.90 -20.93
N LEU A 195 1.43 3.07 -20.31
CA LEU A 195 2.90 3.23 -20.19
C LEU A 195 3.60 1.87 -20.15
#